data_192386489e70f6646e06954aa77a187b
#
_entry.id   192386489e70f6646e06954aa77a187b
#
_cell.length_a   1.000
_cell.length_b   1.000
_cell.length_c   1.000
_cell.angle_alpha   90.00
_cell.angle_beta   90.00
_cell.angle_gamma   90.00
#
_symmetry.space_group_name_H-M   'P 1'
#
loop_
_entity.id
_entity.type
_entity.pdbx_description
1 polymer ?
#
loop_
_entity_poly.entity_id
_entity_poly.type
_entity_poly.pdbx_seq_one_letter_code
_entity_poly.pdbx_strand_id
1 'polypeptide(L)'
;KIYGFIVIDQTQSEWYDDIEWPVNREGAYVIHRLAGSKDYKGAATELFQFAVDLTEEHGIHVILTDTFALNKPAQNLFEKFGFTKAGEAEMDYHPFDRGAPFYAYYKKI
;
A
#
# COMPACT_ATOMS: atom_id res chain seq x y z
N LYS A 1 6.90 24.13 3.34
CA LYS A 1 7.70 23.01 2.90
C LYS A 1 6.91 21.70 3.01
N ILE A 2 6.97 20.87 1.98
CA ILE A 2 6.30 19.58 1.97
C ILE A 2 7.27 18.52 2.47
N TYR A 3 6.91 17.83 3.55
CA TYR A 3 7.73 16.74 4.12
C TYR A 3 7.31 15.35 3.65
N GLY A 4 6.19 15.26 2.95
CA GLY A 4 5.73 14.00 2.41
C GLY A 4 4.34 14.12 1.81
N PHE A 5 3.87 13.04 1.18
CA PHE A 5 2.52 12.98 0.65
C PHE A 5 2.03 11.55 0.59
N ILE A 6 0.72 11.41 0.55
CA ILE A 6 0.05 10.11 0.37
C ILE A 6 -1.08 10.28 -0.63
N VAL A 7 -1.26 9.28 -1.49
CA VAL A 7 -2.41 9.20 -2.42
C VAL A 7 -3.23 7.99 -2.02
N ILE A 8 -4.46 8.24 -1.60
CA ILE A 8 -5.39 7.20 -1.18
C ILE A 8 -6.75 7.41 -1.84
N ASP A 9 -7.31 6.35 -2.39
CA ASP A 9 -8.66 6.37 -2.99
C ASP A 9 -9.27 4.96 -2.94
N GLN A 10 -10.28 4.69 -3.77
CA GLN A 10 -10.94 3.39 -3.82
C GLN A 10 -10.73 2.68 -5.16
N THR A 11 -9.76 3.13 -5.96
CA THR A 11 -9.47 2.54 -7.25
C THR A 11 -8.47 1.40 -7.12
N GLN A 12 -8.89 0.19 -7.45
CA GLN A 12 -8.02 -0.99 -7.40
C GLN A 12 -7.41 -1.27 -8.77
N SER A 13 -6.13 -1.64 -8.77
CA SER A 13 -5.43 -2.04 -10.00
C SER A 13 -6.01 -3.35 -10.53
N GLU A 14 -6.05 -3.51 -11.85
CA GLU A 14 -6.62 -4.71 -12.47
C GLU A 14 -5.94 -6.00 -12.00
N TRP A 15 -4.63 -5.98 -11.79
CA TRP A 15 -3.91 -7.16 -11.38
C TRP A 15 -4.25 -7.63 -9.95
N TYR A 16 -4.91 -6.78 -9.17
CA TYR A 16 -5.42 -7.20 -7.85
C TYR A 16 -6.41 -8.35 -7.98
N ASP A 17 -7.12 -8.45 -9.10
CA ASP A 17 -8.08 -9.53 -9.34
C ASP A 17 -7.41 -10.90 -9.49
N ASP A 18 -6.11 -10.93 -9.78
CA ASP A 18 -5.34 -12.16 -9.90
C ASP A 18 -4.79 -12.66 -8.56
N ILE A 19 -4.99 -11.90 -7.49
CA ILE A 19 -4.51 -12.24 -6.14
C ILE A 19 -5.63 -12.89 -5.34
N GLU A 20 -5.31 -13.95 -4.61
CA GLU A 20 -6.25 -14.56 -3.68
C GLU A 20 -6.25 -13.82 -2.35
N TRP A 21 -7.10 -12.82 -2.24
CA TRP A 21 -7.17 -12.00 -1.04
C TRP A 21 -7.95 -12.72 0.06
N PRO A 22 -7.43 -12.76 1.30
CA PRO A 22 -8.18 -13.34 2.42
C PRO A 22 -9.19 -12.36 3.03
N VAL A 23 -9.54 -11.30 2.32
CA VAL A 23 -10.46 -10.25 2.77
C VAL A 23 -11.40 -9.85 1.64
N ASN A 24 -12.55 -9.29 2.01
CA ASN A 24 -13.46 -8.70 1.03
C ASN A 24 -12.92 -7.31 0.65
N ARG A 25 -12.66 -7.11 -0.64
CA ARG A 25 -12.07 -5.87 -1.18
C ARG A 25 -13.09 -4.82 -1.58
N GLU A 26 -14.37 -5.13 -1.53
CA GLU A 26 -15.40 -4.19 -1.97
C GLU A 26 -15.39 -2.93 -1.12
N GLY A 27 -15.22 -1.78 -1.76
CA GLY A 27 -15.18 -0.50 -1.07
C GLY A 27 -13.90 -0.20 -0.31
N ALA A 28 -12.90 -1.07 -0.39
CA ALA A 28 -11.63 -0.88 0.31
C ALA A 28 -10.93 0.40 -0.15
N TYR A 29 -10.19 1.02 0.76
CA TYR A 29 -9.28 2.08 0.41
C TYR A 29 -7.96 1.51 -0.10
N VAL A 30 -7.34 2.21 -1.04
CA VAL A 30 -6.07 1.79 -1.65
C VAL A 30 -5.07 2.92 -1.53
N ILE A 31 -3.90 2.61 -0.96
CA ILE A 31 -2.78 3.54 -0.93
C ILE A 31 -1.99 3.32 -2.20
N HIS A 32 -1.95 4.33 -3.08
CA HIS A 32 -1.25 4.24 -4.36
C HIS A 32 0.16 4.77 -4.29
N ARG A 33 0.39 5.81 -3.51
CA ARG A 33 1.69 6.42 -3.37
C ARG A 33 1.86 6.94 -1.95
N LEU A 34 3.07 6.79 -1.46
CA LEU A 34 3.45 7.35 -0.17
C LEU A 34 4.91 7.72 -0.25
N ALA A 35 5.23 8.95 0.09
CA ALA A 35 6.60 9.43 0.12
C ALA A 35 6.80 10.31 1.35
N GLY A 36 7.85 10.04 2.09
CA GLY A 36 8.26 10.88 3.21
C GLY A 36 9.60 11.54 2.91
N SER A 37 9.76 12.77 3.35
CA SER A 37 11.02 13.49 3.21
C SER A 37 12.08 12.89 4.12
N LYS A 38 13.31 12.85 3.64
CA LYS A 38 14.46 12.46 4.46
C LYS A 38 14.76 13.51 5.54
N ASP A 39 14.30 14.74 5.33
CA ASP A 39 14.52 15.86 6.24
C ASP A 39 13.53 15.88 7.41
N TYR A 40 12.47 15.08 7.32
CA TYR A 40 11.46 14.98 8.39
C TYR A 40 11.30 13.51 8.79
N LYS A 41 12.01 13.15 9.84
CA LYS A 41 11.97 11.79 10.36
C LYS A 41 10.55 11.46 10.88
N GLY A 42 9.99 10.36 10.41
CA GLY A 42 8.65 9.95 10.81
C GLY A 42 7.52 10.45 9.92
N ALA A 43 7.81 11.18 8.84
CA ALA A 43 6.78 11.65 7.93
C ALA A 43 5.93 10.52 7.35
N ALA A 44 6.58 9.45 6.91
CA ALA A 44 5.86 8.29 6.38
C ALA A 44 4.97 7.64 7.44
N THR A 45 5.44 7.56 8.68
CA THR A 45 4.67 7.01 9.79
C THR A 45 3.42 7.84 10.06
N GLU A 46 3.55 9.17 10.06
CA GLU A 46 2.41 10.06 10.27
C GLU A 46 1.38 9.94 9.14
N LEU A 47 1.85 9.79 7.90
CA LEU A 47 0.96 9.64 6.75
C LEU A 47 0.19 8.31 6.81
N PHE A 48 0.84 7.23 7.23
CA PHE A 48 0.17 5.93 7.41
C PHE A 48 -0.88 6.02 8.50
N GLN A 49 -0.56 6.65 9.62
CA GLN A 49 -1.52 6.82 10.70
C GLN A 49 -2.73 7.64 10.25
N PHE A 50 -2.48 8.68 9.46
CA PHE A 50 -3.55 9.47 8.85
C PHE A 50 -4.46 8.59 7.98
N ALA A 51 -3.87 7.73 7.16
CA ALA A 51 -4.64 6.83 6.28
C ALA A 51 -5.51 5.86 7.08
N VAL A 52 -4.97 5.30 8.16
CA VAL A 52 -5.73 4.39 9.03
C VAL A 52 -6.89 5.14 9.69
N ASP A 53 -6.63 6.32 10.23
CA ASP A 53 -7.66 7.13 10.91
C ASP A 53 -8.76 7.54 9.93
N LEU A 54 -8.39 7.95 8.72
CA LEU A 54 -9.35 8.33 7.68
C LEU A 54 -10.24 7.14 7.31
N THR A 55 -9.64 5.96 7.17
CA THR A 55 -10.36 4.74 6.82
C THR A 55 -11.38 4.37 7.89
N GLU A 56 -10.98 4.41 9.16
CA GLU A 56 -11.88 4.17 10.28
C GLU A 56 -13.02 5.19 10.32
N GLU A 57 -12.70 6.45 10.12
CA GLU A 57 -13.66 7.56 10.16
C GLU A 57 -14.76 7.41 9.10
N HIS A 58 -14.39 6.86 7.94
CA HIS A 58 -15.33 6.65 6.84
C HIS A 58 -16.05 5.30 6.90
N GLY A 59 -15.83 4.51 7.93
CA GLY A 59 -16.48 3.22 8.09
C GLY A 59 -15.99 2.15 7.13
N ILE A 60 -14.81 2.32 6.57
CA ILE A 60 -14.17 1.35 5.68
C ILE A 60 -13.34 0.39 6.53
N HIS A 61 -13.37 -0.90 6.20
CA HIS A 61 -12.78 -1.93 7.04
C HIS A 61 -11.48 -2.55 6.52
N VAL A 62 -11.05 -2.17 5.31
CA VAL A 62 -9.86 -2.76 4.69
C VAL A 62 -9.09 -1.68 3.93
N ILE A 63 -7.77 -1.68 4.10
CA ILE A 63 -6.84 -0.90 3.29
C ILE A 63 -5.99 -1.87 2.48
N LEU A 64 -5.83 -1.59 1.19
CA LEU A 64 -4.97 -2.33 0.29
C LEU A 64 -3.81 -1.45 -0.15
N THR A 65 -2.69 -2.08 -0.45
CA THR A 65 -1.54 -1.39 -1.05
C THR A 65 -0.66 -2.39 -1.77
N ASP A 66 0.35 -1.90 -2.45
CA ASP A 66 1.31 -2.76 -3.12
C ASP A 66 2.67 -2.06 -3.21
N THR A 67 3.70 -2.83 -3.50
CA THR A 67 5.02 -2.30 -3.77
C THR A 67 5.84 -3.30 -4.57
N PHE A 68 6.86 -2.79 -5.26
CA PHE A 68 7.81 -3.62 -5.99
C PHE A 68 8.65 -4.46 -5.01
N ALA A 69 8.91 -5.73 -5.35
CA ALA A 69 9.62 -6.66 -4.47
C ALA A 69 11.03 -6.19 -4.10
N LEU A 70 11.62 -5.30 -4.89
CA LEU A 70 12.95 -4.75 -4.61
C LEU A 70 12.90 -3.53 -3.66
N ASN A 71 11.73 -3.04 -3.34
CA ASN A 71 11.56 -1.89 -2.44
C ASN A 71 11.44 -2.36 -0.99
N LYS A 72 12.57 -2.71 -0.38
CA LYS A 72 12.61 -3.21 0.99
C LYS A 72 12.12 -2.20 2.04
N PRO A 73 12.48 -0.91 1.94
CA PRO A 73 11.97 0.07 2.89
C PRO A 73 10.44 0.15 2.95
N ALA A 74 9.77 0.08 1.79
CA ALA A 74 8.30 0.09 1.76
C ALA A 74 7.72 -1.15 2.40
N GLN A 75 8.28 -2.33 2.14
CA GLN A 75 7.84 -3.57 2.74
C GLN A 75 7.95 -3.53 4.26
N ASN A 76 9.07 -3.04 4.77
CA ASN A 76 9.29 -2.91 6.21
C ASN A 76 8.28 -1.95 6.84
N LEU A 77 7.96 -0.86 6.15
CA LEU A 77 6.99 0.11 6.62
C LEU A 77 5.58 -0.50 6.70
N PHE A 78 5.18 -1.24 5.66
CA PHE A 78 3.88 -1.90 5.64
C PHE A 78 3.76 -2.90 6.78
N GLU A 79 4.76 -3.74 6.98
CA GLU A 79 4.79 -4.73 8.05
C GLU A 79 4.73 -4.06 9.43
N LYS A 80 5.46 -2.96 9.61
CA LYS A 80 5.45 -2.18 10.84
C LYS A 80 4.05 -1.70 11.21
N PHE A 81 3.24 -1.35 10.20
CA PHE A 81 1.87 -0.89 10.41
C PHE A 81 0.84 -2.03 10.42
N GLY A 82 1.30 -3.28 10.44
CA GLY A 82 0.41 -4.43 10.57
C GLY A 82 -0.23 -4.89 9.28
N PHE A 83 0.31 -4.47 8.12
CA PHE A 83 -0.15 -4.98 6.84
C PHE A 83 0.39 -6.39 6.63
N THR A 84 -0.39 -7.23 5.98
CA THR A 84 -0.04 -8.62 5.66
C THR A 84 0.04 -8.77 4.15
N LYS A 85 1.06 -9.48 3.68
CA LYS A 85 1.21 -9.79 2.26
C LYS A 85 0.12 -10.78 1.85
N ALA A 86 -0.67 -10.41 0.83
CA ALA A 86 -1.73 -11.27 0.30
C ALA A 86 -1.25 -12.13 -0.86
N GLY A 87 -0.30 -11.64 -1.64
CA GLY A 87 0.19 -12.35 -2.80
C GLY A 87 1.11 -11.48 -3.63
N GLU A 88 1.41 -11.95 -4.83
CA GLU A 88 2.32 -11.25 -5.72
C GLU A 88 1.95 -11.48 -7.19
N ALA A 89 2.33 -10.54 -8.05
CA ALA A 89 2.12 -10.65 -9.49
C ALA A 89 3.30 -10.03 -10.22
N GLU A 90 3.75 -10.68 -11.28
CA GLU A 90 4.82 -10.15 -12.12
C GLU A 90 4.25 -9.18 -13.14
N MET A 91 5.00 -8.11 -13.40
CA MET A 91 4.65 -7.13 -14.42
C MET A 91 5.51 -7.36 -15.66
N ASP A 92 4.92 -7.21 -16.83
CA ASP A 92 5.58 -7.46 -18.11
C ASP A 92 5.94 -6.18 -18.86
N TYR A 93 5.87 -5.01 -18.20
CA TYR A 93 6.21 -3.74 -18.81
C TYR A 93 7.41 -3.08 -18.13
N HIS A 94 8.20 -2.36 -18.92
CA HIS A 94 9.38 -1.66 -18.42
C HIS A 94 8.98 -0.51 -17.47
N PRO A 95 9.70 -0.29 -16.36
CA PRO A 95 10.94 -0.94 -15.89
C PRO A 95 10.73 -2.13 -14.95
N PHE A 96 9.50 -2.64 -14.83
CA PHE A 96 9.12 -3.66 -13.85
C PHE A 96 9.17 -5.08 -14.42
N ASP A 97 9.70 -5.24 -15.63
CA ASP A 97 9.83 -6.51 -16.34
C ASP A 97 11.15 -7.26 -16.06
N ARG A 98 11.70 -7.06 -14.84
CA ARG A 98 13.02 -7.59 -14.48
C ARG A 98 12.96 -8.92 -13.72
N GLY A 99 11.85 -9.62 -13.78
CA GLY A 99 11.69 -10.89 -13.09
C GLY A 99 11.40 -10.79 -11.60
N ALA A 100 11.23 -9.59 -11.07
CA ALA A 100 10.80 -9.38 -9.69
C ALA A 100 9.33 -8.97 -9.68
N PRO A 101 8.51 -9.56 -8.79
CA PRO A 101 7.09 -9.27 -8.75
C PRO A 101 6.77 -7.98 -8.00
N PHE A 102 5.50 -7.57 -8.09
CA PHE A 102 4.89 -6.65 -7.14
C PHE A 102 4.23 -7.45 -6.04
N TYR A 103 4.38 -6.99 -4.80
CA TYR A 103 3.73 -7.59 -3.64
C TYR A 103 2.49 -6.80 -3.28
N ALA A 104 1.38 -7.50 -3.05
CA ALA A 104 0.12 -6.92 -2.62
C ALA A 104 -0.06 -7.13 -1.12
N TYR A 105 -0.54 -6.09 -0.44
CA TYR A 105 -0.71 -6.10 1.02
C TYR A 105 -2.11 -5.64 1.38
N TYR A 106 -2.57 -6.09 2.53
CA TYR A 106 -3.86 -5.65 3.10
C TYR A 106 -3.72 -5.43 4.59
N LYS A 107 -4.61 -4.60 5.12
CA LYS A 107 -4.77 -4.40 6.56
C LYS A 107 -6.26 -4.31 6.88
N LYS A 108 -6.71 -5.09 7.84
CA LYS A 108 -8.07 -4.98 8.38
C LYS A 108 -8.10 -3.87 9.42
N ILE A 109 -9.08 -3.03 9.30
CA ILE A 109 -9.27 -1.92 10.24
C ILE A 109 -10.32 -2.30 11.28
#